data_3a3a09ebccbecdfc0decc261f5cfd918
#
_entry.id   3a3a09ebccbecdfc0decc261f5cfd918
#
_cell.length_a   1.000
_cell.length_b   1.000
_cell.length_c   1.000
_cell.angle_alpha   90.00
_cell.angle_beta   90.00
_cell.angle_gamma   90.00
#
_symmetry.space_group_name_H-M   'P 1'
#
loop_
_entity.id
_entity.type
_entity.pdbx_description
1 polymer ?
#
loop_
_entity_poly.entity_id
_entity_poly.type
_entity_poly.pdbx_seq_one_letter_code
_entity_poly.pdbx_strand_id
1 'polypeptide(L)'
;MRLITPDLDDFMNPVDVEGHVFSPNNFREETLSWIENRNLKAGCQLPCLKKTDLRIIPGSMTVWAGVNGHGKSALVQQFCLWWAAGKYTDKDEKVLFWSPEMAFHVQIERMVKQTLGVGEPTTMAASYIMDYLEGKVFIYGKEEHVQASEIIALARWASANGFTQLVIDSLMMVDLQTDQANLNLGQK
;
A
#
# COMPACT_ATOMS: atom_id res chain seq x y z
N MET A 1 -23.40 38.73 3.57
CA MET A 1 -22.19 38.17 2.96
C MET A 1 -21.01 38.63 3.80
N ARG A 2 -20.43 37.73 4.61
CA ARG A 2 -19.28 38.06 5.47
C ARG A 2 -18.02 37.81 4.61
N LEU A 3 -17.29 38.89 4.30
CA LEU A 3 -15.98 38.77 3.67
C LEU A 3 -15.05 38.12 4.69
N ILE A 4 -14.57 36.89 4.35
CA ILE A 4 -13.47 36.27 5.08
C ILE A 4 -12.21 37.01 4.59
N THR A 5 -11.68 37.89 5.41
CA THR A 5 -10.34 38.45 5.20
C THR A 5 -9.33 37.31 5.45
N PRO A 6 -8.48 36.96 4.49
CA PRO A 6 -7.41 36.02 4.75
C PRO A 6 -6.51 36.55 5.85
N ASP A 7 -6.13 35.71 6.81
CA ASP A 7 -5.15 36.07 7.81
C ASP A 7 -3.80 36.23 7.10
N LEU A 8 -3.34 37.49 7.04
CA LEU A 8 -2.09 37.80 6.37
C LEU A 8 -0.86 37.51 7.25
N ASP A 9 -1.07 37.17 8.52
CA ASP A 9 0.04 36.87 9.43
C ASP A 9 0.79 35.60 9.03
N ASP A 10 0.12 34.62 8.41
CA ASP A 10 0.76 33.42 7.83
C ASP A 10 1.69 33.76 6.63
N PHE A 11 1.45 34.87 5.92
CA PHE A 11 2.31 35.34 4.84
C PHE A 11 3.47 36.22 5.31
N MET A 12 3.39 36.73 6.54
CA MET A 12 4.38 37.64 7.10
C MET A 12 5.44 36.93 7.97
N ASN A 13 5.20 35.67 8.34
CA ASN A 13 6.21 34.86 9.02
C ASN A 13 7.16 34.30 7.96
N PRO A 14 8.42 34.74 7.90
CA PRO A 14 9.37 34.14 6.98
C PRO A 14 9.58 32.66 7.36
N VAL A 15 9.12 31.79 6.49
CA VAL A 15 9.47 30.37 6.62
C VAL A 15 10.98 30.29 6.51
N ASP A 16 11.64 29.70 7.51
CA ASP A 16 13.07 29.44 7.44
C ASP A 16 13.35 28.39 6.34
N VAL A 17 13.54 28.89 5.15
CA VAL A 17 13.85 28.06 3.97
C VAL A 17 15.33 27.71 3.96
N GLU A 18 16.22 28.59 4.47
CA GLU A 18 17.66 28.41 4.38
C GLU A 18 18.14 27.21 5.17
N GLY A 19 17.55 26.91 6.33
CA GLY A 19 17.83 25.73 7.14
C GLY A 19 17.42 24.39 6.49
N HIS A 20 16.67 24.44 5.40
CA HIS A 20 16.14 23.26 4.68
C HIS A 20 16.68 23.11 3.26
N VAL A 21 17.60 23.97 2.84
CA VAL A 21 18.25 23.91 1.52
C VAL A 21 19.62 23.28 1.66
N PHE A 22 19.81 22.11 1.04
CA PHE A 22 21.03 21.32 1.14
C PHE A 22 21.69 21.17 -0.23
N SER A 23 23.01 21.13 -0.24
CA SER A 23 23.77 20.76 -1.43
C SER A 23 23.90 19.23 -1.52
N PRO A 24 24.13 18.65 -2.70
CA PRO A 24 24.38 17.21 -2.84
C PRO A 24 25.50 16.67 -1.95
N ASN A 25 26.51 17.51 -1.65
CA ASN A 25 27.64 17.11 -0.81
C ASN A 25 27.25 16.91 0.67
N ASN A 26 26.15 17.50 1.14
CA ASN A 26 25.67 17.24 2.49
C ASN A 26 25.25 15.77 2.71
N PHE A 27 24.88 15.09 1.63
CA PHE A 27 24.44 13.68 1.64
C PHE A 27 25.46 12.75 0.98
N ARG A 28 26.71 13.19 0.78
CA ARG A 28 27.70 12.47 -0.01
C ARG A 28 27.99 11.07 0.53
N GLU A 29 28.30 10.95 1.81
CA GLU A 29 28.66 9.67 2.43
C GLU A 29 27.49 8.69 2.41
N GLU A 30 26.30 9.17 2.78
CA GLU A 30 25.07 8.39 2.75
C GLU A 30 24.74 7.91 1.32
N THR A 31 24.87 8.81 0.34
CA THR A 31 24.62 8.49 -1.07
C THR A 31 25.62 7.47 -1.61
N LEU A 32 26.90 7.60 -1.30
CA LEU A 32 27.92 6.65 -1.73
C LEU A 32 27.70 5.28 -1.08
N SER A 33 27.41 5.23 0.22
CA SER A 33 27.06 3.99 0.91
C SER A 33 25.82 3.33 0.29
N TRP A 34 24.80 4.10 -0.05
CA TRP A 34 23.60 3.60 -0.75
C TRP A 34 23.94 3.02 -2.13
N ILE A 35 24.83 3.66 -2.89
CA ILE A 35 25.27 3.20 -4.21
C ILE A 35 26.07 1.89 -4.10
N GLU A 36 26.97 1.79 -3.14
CA GLU A 36 27.79 0.61 -2.89
C GLU A 36 26.94 -0.60 -2.47
N ASN A 37 25.90 -0.36 -1.68
CA ASN A 37 24.98 -1.38 -1.19
C ASN A 37 23.81 -1.70 -2.15
N ARG A 38 23.93 -1.33 -3.43
CA ARG A 38 22.88 -1.55 -4.45
C ARG A 38 22.41 -3.00 -4.59
N ASN A 39 23.23 -3.97 -4.23
CA ASN A 39 22.89 -5.39 -4.26
C ASN A 39 21.92 -5.82 -3.14
N LEU A 40 21.66 -4.95 -2.16
CA LEU A 40 20.67 -5.12 -1.11
C LEU A 40 19.32 -4.51 -1.50
N LYS A 41 18.92 -4.62 -2.76
CA LYS A 41 17.62 -4.12 -3.25
C LYS A 41 16.48 -4.87 -2.56
N ALA A 42 16.13 -4.43 -1.36
CA ALA A 42 14.95 -4.92 -0.67
C ALA A 42 13.69 -4.55 -1.46
N GLY A 43 12.68 -5.41 -1.39
CA GLY A 43 11.35 -5.12 -1.90
C GLY A 43 10.97 -5.85 -3.20
N CYS A 44 9.71 -5.64 -3.58
CA CYS A 44 9.08 -6.35 -4.67
C CYS A 44 9.25 -5.62 -6.00
N GLN A 45 9.76 -6.31 -7.00
CA GLN A 45 9.87 -5.77 -8.35
C GLN A 45 8.50 -5.77 -9.05
N LEU A 46 8.22 -4.71 -9.81
CA LEU A 46 7.04 -4.64 -10.65
C LEU A 46 7.30 -5.41 -11.97
N PRO A 47 6.53 -6.48 -12.26
CA PRO A 47 6.78 -7.31 -13.45
C PRO A 47 6.70 -6.57 -14.77
N CYS A 48 5.84 -5.54 -14.86
CA CYS A 48 5.70 -4.69 -16.05
C CYS A 48 6.91 -3.76 -16.27
N LEU A 49 7.76 -3.59 -15.26
CA LEU A 49 8.91 -2.69 -15.27
C LEU A 49 10.24 -3.43 -15.06
N LYS A 50 10.33 -4.68 -15.52
CA LYS A 50 11.52 -5.56 -15.36
C LYS A 50 12.83 -4.94 -15.80
N LYS A 51 12.78 -4.04 -16.78
CA LYS A 51 13.99 -3.36 -17.30
C LYS A 51 14.41 -2.15 -16.45
N THR A 52 13.64 -1.83 -15.43
CA THR A 52 13.92 -0.76 -14.48
C THR A 52 14.24 -1.34 -13.11
N ASP A 53 14.92 -0.59 -12.28
CA ASP A 53 15.14 -0.95 -10.89
C ASP A 53 14.00 -0.52 -9.96
N LEU A 54 12.84 -0.20 -10.52
CA LEU A 54 11.70 0.24 -9.73
C LEU A 54 11.13 -0.91 -8.91
N ARG A 55 11.11 -0.73 -7.59
CA ARG A 55 10.62 -1.69 -6.60
C ARG A 55 9.68 -1.01 -5.62
N ILE A 56 8.75 -1.77 -5.08
CA ILE A 56 7.99 -1.39 -3.90
C ILE A 56 8.83 -1.83 -2.70
N ILE A 57 9.39 -0.87 -2.01
CA ILE A 57 10.31 -1.12 -0.88
C ILE A 57 9.54 -1.15 0.45
N PRO A 58 10.03 -1.92 1.45
CA PRO A 58 9.45 -1.91 2.79
C PRO A 58 9.38 -0.50 3.38
N GLY A 59 8.26 -0.19 4.05
CA GLY A 59 8.02 1.12 4.64
C GLY A 59 7.58 2.21 3.65
N SER A 60 7.46 1.90 2.36
CA SER A 60 6.92 2.82 1.37
C SER A 60 5.40 2.65 1.18
N MET A 61 4.76 3.73 0.75
CA MET A 61 3.37 3.72 0.30
C MET A 61 3.32 3.93 -1.22
N THR A 62 2.59 3.06 -1.91
CA THR A 62 2.37 3.16 -3.35
C THR A 62 0.88 3.40 -3.63
N VAL A 63 0.56 4.45 -4.37
CA VAL A 63 -0.82 4.78 -4.75
C VAL A 63 -1.05 4.43 -6.21
N TRP A 64 -2.06 3.61 -6.47
CA TRP A 64 -2.50 3.21 -7.81
C TRP A 64 -3.74 4.00 -8.19
N ALA A 65 -3.59 5.00 -9.05
CA ALA A 65 -4.67 5.86 -9.49
C ALA A 65 -5.06 5.56 -10.95
N GLY A 66 -6.33 5.78 -11.26
CA GLY A 66 -6.86 5.62 -12.62
C GLY A 66 -8.38 5.57 -12.64
N VAL A 67 -8.98 5.63 -13.83
CA VAL A 67 -10.42 5.62 -14.04
C VAL A 67 -11.03 4.30 -13.55
N ASN A 68 -12.28 4.35 -13.06
CA ASN A 68 -13.01 3.15 -12.62
C ASN A 68 -13.19 2.16 -13.79
N GLY A 69 -13.12 0.87 -13.48
CA GLY A 69 -13.22 -0.20 -14.47
C GLY A 69 -11.94 -0.51 -15.26
N HIS A 70 -10.84 0.26 -15.10
CA HIS A 70 -9.58 0.04 -15.82
C HIS A 70 -8.67 -1.04 -15.18
N GLY A 71 -9.20 -1.87 -14.29
CA GLY A 71 -8.50 -3.05 -13.78
C GLY A 71 -7.43 -2.80 -12.73
N LYS A 72 -7.42 -1.62 -12.05
CA LYS A 72 -6.45 -1.31 -10.97
C LYS A 72 -6.37 -2.41 -9.93
N SER A 73 -7.52 -2.75 -9.35
CA SER A 73 -7.64 -3.80 -8.31
C SER A 73 -7.16 -5.16 -8.80
N ALA A 74 -7.50 -5.53 -10.04
CA ALA A 74 -7.06 -6.78 -10.64
C ALA A 74 -5.54 -6.81 -10.86
N LEU A 75 -4.95 -5.70 -11.29
CA LEU A 75 -3.52 -5.58 -11.52
C LEU A 75 -2.72 -5.66 -10.22
N VAL A 76 -3.12 -4.89 -9.21
CA VAL A 76 -2.48 -4.89 -7.89
C VAL A 76 -2.59 -6.27 -7.25
N GLN A 77 -3.78 -6.89 -7.30
CA GLN A 77 -3.98 -8.24 -6.80
C GLN A 77 -3.07 -9.26 -7.51
N GLN A 78 -2.91 -9.15 -8.84
CA GLN A 78 -2.02 -10.03 -9.60
C GLN A 78 -0.55 -9.87 -9.17
N PHE A 79 -0.09 -8.65 -8.92
CA PHE A 79 1.27 -8.42 -8.42
C PHE A 79 1.47 -9.06 -7.06
N CYS A 80 0.53 -8.86 -6.14
CA CYS A 80 0.60 -9.44 -4.81
C CYS A 80 0.59 -10.97 -4.85
N LEU A 81 -0.20 -11.59 -5.72
CA LEU A 81 -0.20 -13.05 -5.91
C LEU A 81 1.15 -13.56 -6.45
N TRP A 82 1.79 -12.83 -7.35
CA TRP A 82 3.12 -13.20 -7.82
C TRP A 82 4.17 -13.08 -6.72
N TRP A 83 4.13 -12.04 -5.90
CA TRP A 83 5.04 -11.87 -4.77
C TRP A 83 4.81 -12.92 -3.69
N ALA A 84 3.55 -13.21 -3.34
CA ALA A 84 3.20 -14.31 -2.43
C ALA A 84 3.63 -15.69 -2.96
N ALA A 85 3.77 -15.84 -4.28
CA ALA A 85 4.32 -17.02 -4.93
C ALA A 85 5.86 -17.02 -5.03
N GLY A 86 6.55 -16.05 -4.41
CA GLY A 86 8.01 -15.91 -4.47
C GLY A 86 8.54 -15.44 -5.82
N LYS A 87 7.66 -14.86 -6.68
CA LYS A 87 8.08 -14.30 -7.97
C LYS A 87 8.37 -12.81 -7.82
N TYR A 88 9.44 -12.34 -8.45
CA TYR A 88 9.83 -10.92 -8.47
C TYR A 88 10.14 -10.33 -7.07
N THR A 89 10.53 -11.16 -6.15
CA THR A 89 10.93 -10.83 -4.78
C THR A 89 12.03 -11.77 -4.32
N ASP A 90 12.83 -11.34 -3.35
CA ASP A 90 13.92 -12.12 -2.77
C ASP A 90 13.52 -12.76 -1.42
N LYS A 91 12.24 -12.60 -1.01
CA LYS A 91 11.72 -13.07 0.28
C LYS A 91 10.34 -13.69 0.09
N ASP A 92 9.94 -14.49 1.06
CA ASP A 92 8.55 -14.94 1.16
C ASP A 92 7.67 -13.74 1.56
N GLU A 93 6.78 -13.37 0.67
CA GLU A 93 5.88 -12.24 0.87
C GLU A 93 4.56 -12.72 1.48
N LYS A 94 4.12 -12.00 2.52
CA LYS A 94 2.86 -12.21 3.21
C LYS A 94 1.96 -11.02 2.96
N VAL A 95 0.83 -11.23 2.33
CA VAL A 95 -0.04 -10.16 1.83
C VAL A 95 -1.34 -10.12 2.61
N LEU A 96 -1.73 -8.94 3.08
CA LEU A 96 -3.03 -8.67 3.68
C LEU A 96 -3.83 -7.76 2.76
N PHE A 97 -5.01 -8.20 2.36
CA PHE A 97 -5.97 -7.40 1.59
C PHE A 97 -7.10 -6.88 2.47
N TRP A 98 -7.45 -5.64 2.26
CA TRP A 98 -8.73 -5.09 2.66
C TRP A 98 -9.39 -4.47 1.43
N SER A 99 -10.52 -5.06 1.00
CA SER A 99 -11.27 -4.64 -0.18
C SER A 99 -12.77 -4.76 0.11
N PRO A 100 -13.36 -3.79 0.82
CA PRO A 100 -14.76 -3.85 1.23
C PRO A 100 -15.75 -3.67 0.07
N GLU A 101 -15.28 -3.22 -1.10
CA GLU A 101 -16.13 -3.07 -2.29
C GLU A 101 -16.51 -4.43 -2.92
N MET A 102 -15.86 -5.51 -2.51
CA MET A 102 -16.06 -6.83 -3.10
C MET A 102 -16.29 -7.89 -2.02
N ALA A 103 -17.35 -8.67 -2.15
CA ALA A 103 -17.59 -9.80 -1.26
C ALA A 103 -16.40 -10.79 -1.26
N PHE A 104 -16.06 -11.32 -0.10
CA PHE A 104 -14.84 -12.12 0.10
C PHE A 104 -14.73 -13.32 -0.84
N HIS A 105 -15.84 -14.06 -1.02
CA HIS A 105 -15.85 -15.21 -1.91
C HIS A 105 -15.58 -14.82 -3.38
N VAL A 106 -16.05 -13.66 -3.83
CA VAL A 106 -15.79 -13.12 -5.18
C VAL A 106 -14.32 -12.71 -5.31
N GLN A 107 -13.76 -12.11 -4.27
CA GLN A 107 -12.35 -11.75 -4.24
C GLN A 107 -11.45 -13.01 -4.29
N ILE A 108 -11.77 -14.04 -3.50
CA ILE A 108 -11.04 -15.31 -3.49
C ILE A 108 -11.17 -16.02 -4.85
N GLU A 109 -12.37 -16.09 -5.43
CA GLU A 109 -12.59 -16.64 -6.75
C GLU A 109 -11.71 -15.94 -7.81
N ARG A 110 -11.63 -14.61 -7.77
CA ARG A 110 -10.77 -13.84 -8.67
C ARG A 110 -9.29 -14.19 -8.45
N MET A 111 -8.83 -14.34 -7.20
CA MET A 111 -7.47 -14.76 -6.90
C MET A 111 -7.15 -16.14 -7.46
N VAL A 112 -8.08 -17.08 -7.34
CA VAL A 112 -7.97 -18.44 -7.90
C VAL A 112 -7.84 -18.36 -9.44
N LYS A 113 -8.72 -17.64 -10.10
CA LYS A 113 -8.70 -17.44 -11.55
C LYS A 113 -7.38 -16.82 -12.03
N GLN A 114 -6.91 -15.80 -11.32
CA GLN A 114 -5.65 -15.12 -11.64
C GLN A 114 -4.43 -16.02 -11.43
N THR A 115 -4.44 -16.84 -10.37
CA THR A 115 -3.32 -17.74 -10.08
C THR A 115 -3.24 -18.89 -11.11
N LEU A 116 -4.39 -19.42 -11.53
CA LEU A 116 -4.48 -20.47 -12.54
C LEU A 116 -4.32 -19.94 -13.98
N GLY A 117 -4.66 -18.67 -14.21
CA GLY A 117 -4.71 -18.10 -15.55
C GLY A 117 -5.90 -18.61 -16.40
N VAL A 118 -7.01 -19.01 -15.75
CA VAL A 118 -8.21 -19.55 -16.41
C VAL A 118 -9.47 -18.77 -15.99
N GLY A 119 -10.44 -18.69 -16.88
CA GLY A 119 -11.72 -18.04 -16.61
C GLY A 119 -12.67 -18.86 -15.72
N GLU A 120 -12.64 -20.17 -15.87
CA GLU A 120 -13.55 -21.10 -15.18
C GLU A 120 -12.75 -22.25 -14.55
N PRO A 121 -12.31 -22.11 -13.31
CA PRO A 121 -11.59 -23.17 -12.61
C PRO A 121 -12.55 -24.29 -12.17
N THR A 122 -12.08 -25.52 -12.21
CA THR A 122 -12.80 -26.63 -11.57
C THR A 122 -12.73 -26.49 -10.05
N THR A 123 -13.70 -27.06 -9.34
CA THR A 123 -13.72 -27.04 -7.86
C THR A 123 -12.45 -27.62 -7.26
N MET A 124 -11.91 -28.71 -7.85
CA MET A 124 -10.68 -29.34 -7.39
C MET A 124 -9.47 -28.41 -7.59
N ALA A 125 -9.35 -27.74 -8.73
CA ALA A 125 -8.28 -26.77 -8.98
C ALA A 125 -8.40 -25.56 -8.07
N ALA A 126 -9.62 -25.08 -7.82
CA ALA A 126 -9.88 -23.98 -6.90
C ALA A 126 -9.44 -24.33 -5.47
N SER A 127 -9.81 -25.53 -4.98
CA SER A 127 -9.38 -26.02 -3.66
C SER A 127 -7.86 -26.07 -3.55
N TYR A 128 -7.19 -26.61 -4.54
CA TYR A 128 -5.72 -26.69 -4.56
C TYR A 128 -5.06 -25.30 -4.48
N ILE A 129 -5.62 -24.30 -5.18
CA ILE A 129 -5.08 -22.94 -5.13
C ILE A 129 -5.37 -22.27 -3.77
N MET A 130 -6.53 -22.49 -3.17
CA MET A 130 -6.81 -21.97 -1.82
C MET A 130 -5.82 -22.55 -0.80
N ASP A 131 -5.55 -23.85 -0.84
CA ASP A 131 -4.53 -24.49 0.00
C ASP A 131 -3.12 -23.94 -0.27
N TYR A 132 -2.79 -23.65 -1.53
CA TYR A 132 -1.51 -23.06 -1.91
C TYR A 132 -1.33 -21.61 -1.39
N LEU A 133 -2.42 -20.85 -1.33
CA LEU A 133 -2.42 -19.44 -0.86
C LEU A 133 -2.50 -19.37 0.68
N GLU A 134 -2.84 -20.46 1.35
CA GLU A 134 -2.92 -20.51 2.81
C GLU A 134 -1.58 -20.11 3.43
N GLY A 135 -1.62 -19.28 4.46
CA GLY A 135 -0.45 -18.75 5.13
C GLY A 135 0.30 -17.64 4.37
N LYS A 136 -0.06 -17.33 3.12
CA LYS A 136 0.58 -16.31 2.27
C LYS A 136 -0.31 -15.12 2.00
N VAL A 137 -1.61 -15.36 1.79
CA VAL A 137 -2.59 -14.34 1.44
C VAL A 137 -3.71 -14.34 2.48
N PHE A 138 -4.03 -13.16 2.98
CA PHE A 138 -5.01 -12.96 4.02
C PHE A 138 -5.97 -11.84 3.62
N ILE A 139 -7.18 -11.88 4.14
CA ILE A 139 -8.21 -10.85 3.91
C ILE A 139 -8.64 -10.28 5.27
N TYR A 140 -8.60 -8.95 5.39
CA TYR A 140 -9.21 -8.28 6.54
C TYR A 140 -10.71 -8.18 6.33
N GLY A 141 -11.47 -8.89 7.16
CA GLY A 141 -12.88 -9.20 6.97
C GLY A 141 -13.86 -8.11 7.42
N LYS A 142 -13.54 -6.83 7.27
CA LYS A 142 -14.45 -5.73 7.57
C LYS A 142 -15.02 -5.13 6.29
N GLU A 143 -16.34 -5.21 6.12
CA GLU A 143 -17.08 -4.77 4.93
C GLU A 143 -17.61 -3.34 5.04
N GLU A 144 -17.45 -2.70 6.20
CA GLU A 144 -17.92 -1.35 6.49
C GLU A 144 -16.85 -0.30 6.21
N HIS A 145 -17.28 0.96 6.13
CA HIS A 145 -16.38 2.10 6.15
C HIS A 145 -15.54 2.09 7.44
N VAL A 146 -14.27 2.38 7.32
CA VAL A 146 -13.35 2.45 8.46
C VAL A 146 -12.77 3.84 8.62
N GLN A 147 -12.44 4.19 9.85
CA GLN A 147 -11.73 5.44 10.15
C GLN A 147 -10.25 5.34 9.74
N ALA A 148 -9.65 6.46 9.39
CA ALA A 148 -8.22 6.52 9.08
C ALA A 148 -7.34 5.95 10.22
N SER A 149 -7.71 6.17 11.48
CA SER A 149 -7.04 5.61 12.66
C SER A 149 -7.04 4.08 12.67
N GLU A 150 -8.11 3.45 12.17
CA GLU A 150 -8.21 1.99 12.08
C GLU A 150 -7.27 1.43 11.01
N ILE A 151 -7.14 2.11 9.86
CA ILE A 151 -6.17 1.74 8.82
C ILE A 151 -4.74 1.82 9.35
N ILE A 152 -4.42 2.87 10.14
CA ILE A 152 -3.11 2.99 10.78
C ILE A 152 -2.87 1.85 11.78
N ALA A 153 -3.89 1.51 12.58
CA ALA A 153 -3.82 0.39 13.51
C ALA A 153 -3.63 -0.94 12.77
N LEU A 154 -4.38 -1.16 11.67
CA LEU A 154 -4.24 -2.34 10.83
C LEU A 154 -2.83 -2.45 10.22
N ALA A 155 -2.26 -1.35 9.74
CA ALA A 155 -0.91 -1.33 9.17
C ALA A 155 0.15 -1.68 10.23
N ARG A 156 0.03 -1.14 11.44
CA ARG A 156 0.92 -1.46 12.58
C ARG A 156 0.79 -2.93 12.96
N TRP A 157 -0.44 -3.43 13.08
CA TRP A 157 -0.69 -4.82 13.40
C TRP A 157 -0.12 -5.75 12.32
N ALA A 158 -0.35 -5.45 11.05
CA ALA A 158 0.16 -6.24 9.93
C ALA A 158 1.69 -6.30 9.96
N SER A 159 2.37 -5.17 10.15
CA SER A 159 3.83 -5.11 10.28
C SER A 159 4.33 -5.96 11.45
N ALA A 160 3.70 -5.88 12.63
CA ALA A 160 4.08 -6.66 13.82
C ALA A 160 3.84 -8.18 13.64
N ASN A 161 2.93 -8.59 12.73
CA ASN A 161 2.62 -9.99 12.43
C ASN A 161 3.30 -10.52 11.16
N GLY A 162 4.32 -9.81 10.69
CA GLY A 162 5.17 -10.26 9.59
C GLY A 162 4.54 -10.15 8.21
N PHE A 163 3.49 -9.35 8.05
CA PHE A 163 2.99 -9.02 6.73
C PHE A 163 3.93 -8.03 6.05
N THR A 164 4.22 -8.29 4.81
CA THR A 164 5.14 -7.49 4.00
C THR A 164 4.40 -6.53 3.08
N GLN A 165 3.14 -6.83 2.77
CA GLN A 165 2.27 -6.02 1.92
C GLN A 165 0.90 -5.85 2.58
N LEU A 166 0.42 -4.61 2.64
CA LEU A 166 -0.96 -4.26 2.99
C LEU A 166 -1.60 -3.56 1.79
N VAL A 167 -2.67 -4.13 1.27
CA VAL A 167 -3.44 -3.57 0.15
C VAL A 167 -4.76 -3.03 0.65
N ILE A 168 -5.03 -1.77 0.33
CA ILE A 168 -6.28 -1.08 0.64
C ILE A 168 -6.98 -0.75 -0.68
N ASP A 169 -8.09 -1.39 -0.95
CA ASP A 169 -8.84 -1.26 -2.21
C ASP A 169 -10.36 -1.08 -1.92
N SER A 170 -10.85 0.16 -1.85
CA SER A 170 -10.18 1.41 -2.15
C SER A 170 -10.17 2.37 -0.96
N LEU A 171 -9.38 3.46 -1.08
CA LEU A 171 -9.38 4.57 -0.11
C LEU A 171 -10.74 5.30 0.00
N MET A 172 -11.66 5.09 -0.95
CA MET A 172 -13.02 5.66 -0.89
C MET A 172 -13.84 5.12 0.29
N MET A 173 -13.47 3.96 0.82
CA MET A 173 -14.11 3.34 1.98
C MET A 173 -13.45 3.74 3.30
N VAL A 174 -12.43 4.60 3.26
CA VAL A 174 -11.78 5.16 4.44
C VAL A 174 -12.35 6.53 4.72
N ASP A 175 -12.91 6.71 5.90
CA ASP A 175 -13.32 8.03 6.36
C ASP A 175 -12.06 8.81 6.79
N LEU A 176 -11.72 9.78 5.94
CA LEU A 176 -10.58 10.69 6.16
C LEU A 176 -10.98 11.94 6.96
N GLN A 177 -12.26 12.07 7.34
CA GLN A 177 -12.67 13.13 8.25
C GLN A 177 -12.04 12.84 9.60
N THR A 178 -10.84 13.33 9.74
CA THR A 178 -10.09 13.33 10.99
C THR A 178 -10.98 13.92 12.08
N ASP A 179 -10.93 13.31 13.24
CA ASP A 179 -11.34 13.87 14.52
C ASP A 179 -10.70 15.25 14.75
N GLN A 180 -11.09 16.27 14.00
CA GLN A 180 -10.78 17.68 14.34
C GLN A 180 -11.29 18.00 15.76
N ALA A 181 -12.26 17.23 16.26
CA ALA A 181 -12.70 17.32 17.65
C ALA A 181 -11.61 16.91 18.66
N ASN A 182 -10.71 15.99 18.33
CA ASN A 182 -9.67 15.54 19.25
C ASN A 182 -8.37 16.37 19.19
N LEU A 183 -8.14 17.11 18.12
CA LEU A 183 -7.00 18.03 18.03
C LEU A 183 -7.21 19.29 18.91
N ASN A 184 -8.45 19.65 19.19
CA ASN A 184 -8.78 20.82 20.04
C ASN A 184 -8.78 20.53 21.56
N LEU A 185 -8.63 19.27 21.99
CA LEU A 185 -8.57 18.90 23.41
C LEU A 185 -7.16 18.88 23.99
N GLY A 186 -6.14 19.07 23.17
CA GLY A 186 -4.73 19.14 23.62
C GLY A 186 -4.20 20.55 23.90
N GLN A 187 -5.03 21.60 23.74
CA GLN A 187 -4.67 23.00 24.04
C GLN A 187 -5.57 23.54 25.16
N LYS A 188 -5.36 23.05 26.36
CA LYS A 188 -5.79 23.72 27.59
C LYS A 188 -4.71 23.54 28.65
#